data_fe466b2f16d2e036d0316a2f8dd151d3
#
_entry.id   fe466b2f16d2e036d0316a2f8dd151d3
#
_cell.length_a   1.000
_cell.length_b   1.000
_cell.length_c   1.000
_cell.angle_alpha   90.00
_cell.angle_beta   90.00
_cell.angle_gamma   90.00
#
_symmetry.space_group_name_H-M   'P 1'
#
loop_
_entity.id
_entity.type
_entity.pdbx_description
1 polymer ?
#
loop_
_entity_poly.entity_id
_entity_poly.type
_entity_poly.pdbx_seq_one_letter_code
_entity_poly.pdbx_strand_id
1 'polypeptide(L)'
;MTNGALVSILGLTKETSKFSLEDLSTLTKMPLSRVRELAEELSIEGMLALGQGVVSVDAEKRVQMALKSLAQGADPEKVCRLLSWQEFEEISVNSLEANRFSAVKHFVFKADNRRREIDVIGVGRMLVICLDCKHWTRGVRGAVGEGVATRQIERVQSLAADERSKSRLGISSSTTVYFVPAIVSLLDSGPKFILEVPIVPVLKLNSFLSSIDPFIEGLFTLKVKGRVQ
;
A
#
# COMPACT_ATOMS: atom_id res chain seq x y z
N MET A 1 -21.05 -6.18 -15.42
CA MET A 1 -21.95 -5.13 -14.84
C MET A 1 -21.58 -4.77 -13.39
N THR A 2 -21.22 -5.70 -12.55
CA THR A 2 -20.86 -5.48 -11.12
C THR A 2 -19.63 -4.58 -10.93
N ASN A 3 -18.65 -4.70 -11.81
CA ASN A 3 -17.40 -3.94 -11.77
C ASN A 3 -17.60 -2.40 -11.77
N GLY A 4 -18.45 -1.88 -12.68
CA GLY A 4 -18.75 -0.44 -12.73
C GLY A 4 -19.42 0.07 -11.46
N ALA A 5 -20.26 -0.75 -10.83
CA ALA A 5 -20.93 -0.40 -9.58
C ALA A 5 -19.96 -0.34 -8.40
N LEU A 6 -19.01 -1.27 -8.27
CA LEU A 6 -17.99 -1.23 -7.22
C LEU A 6 -17.13 0.05 -7.32
N VAL A 7 -16.70 0.41 -8.53
CA VAL A 7 -15.96 1.65 -8.77
C VAL A 7 -16.81 2.89 -8.44
N SER A 8 -18.12 2.85 -8.72
CA SER A 8 -19.03 3.93 -8.35
C SER A 8 -19.21 4.07 -6.85
N ILE A 9 -19.31 2.95 -6.12
CA ILE A 9 -19.34 2.94 -4.65
C ILE A 9 -18.06 3.52 -4.07
N LEU A 10 -16.88 3.14 -4.60
CA LEU A 10 -15.60 3.73 -4.20
C LEU A 10 -15.58 5.24 -4.42
N GLY A 11 -16.16 5.71 -5.52
CA GLY A 11 -16.29 7.14 -5.82
C GLY A 11 -17.19 7.87 -4.82
N LEU A 12 -18.38 7.34 -4.54
CA LEU A 12 -19.35 7.92 -3.59
C LEU A 12 -18.81 7.96 -2.16
N THR A 13 -17.97 6.99 -1.81
CA THR A 13 -17.42 6.86 -0.46
C THR A 13 -16.02 7.46 -0.29
N LYS A 14 -15.53 8.23 -1.27
CA LYS A 14 -14.18 8.82 -1.20
C LYS A 14 -14.06 9.88 -0.09
N GLU A 15 -15.06 10.73 0.05
CA GLU A 15 -15.10 11.83 1.04
C GLU A 15 -16.07 11.55 2.20
N THR A 16 -16.90 10.54 2.06
CA THR A 16 -17.90 10.13 3.06
C THR A 16 -17.98 8.62 3.15
N SER A 17 -18.23 8.09 4.34
CA SER A 17 -18.42 6.64 4.52
C SER A 17 -19.85 6.17 4.20
N LYS A 18 -20.77 7.08 3.83
CA LYS A 18 -22.20 6.77 3.65
C LYS A 18 -22.75 7.40 2.39
N PHE A 19 -23.71 6.72 1.74
CA PHE A 19 -24.47 7.21 0.59
C PHE A 19 -25.84 6.53 0.54
N SER A 20 -26.78 7.07 -0.26
CA SER A 20 -28.12 6.47 -0.48
C SER A 20 -28.10 5.50 -1.67
N LEU A 21 -29.07 4.59 -1.73
CA LEU A 21 -29.25 3.73 -2.90
C LEU A 21 -29.62 4.57 -4.16
N GLU A 22 -30.29 5.68 -3.96
CA GLU A 22 -30.66 6.65 -5.01
C GLU A 22 -29.42 7.30 -5.63
N ASP A 23 -28.40 7.65 -4.82
CA ASP A 23 -27.12 8.19 -5.31
C ASP A 23 -26.42 7.19 -6.24
N LEU A 24 -26.38 5.92 -5.81
CA LEU A 24 -25.78 4.86 -6.63
C LEU A 24 -26.60 4.59 -7.89
N SER A 25 -27.93 4.59 -7.82
CA SER A 25 -28.81 4.44 -8.96
C SER A 25 -28.58 5.55 -10.00
N THR A 26 -28.51 6.79 -9.54
CA THR A 26 -28.26 7.97 -10.39
C THR A 26 -26.89 7.89 -11.07
N LEU A 27 -25.84 7.56 -10.31
CA LEU A 27 -24.47 7.50 -10.81
C LEU A 27 -24.24 6.34 -11.79
N THR A 28 -24.85 5.18 -11.54
CA THR A 28 -24.69 3.99 -12.37
C THR A 28 -25.70 3.90 -13.51
N LYS A 29 -26.77 4.69 -13.45
CA LYS A 29 -27.95 4.62 -14.34
C LYS A 29 -28.64 3.25 -14.27
N MET A 30 -28.52 2.55 -13.15
CA MET A 30 -29.20 1.29 -12.89
C MET A 30 -30.55 1.55 -12.23
N PRO A 31 -31.57 0.73 -12.51
CA PRO A 31 -32.83 0.77 -11.77
C PRO A 31 -32.61 0.58 -10.27
N LEU A 32 -33.36 1.30 -9.43
CA LEU A 32 -33.22 1.24 -7.97
C LEU A 32 -33.42 -0.18 -7.41
N SER A 33 -34.32 -0.97 -8.01
CA SER A 33 -34.48 -2.38 -7.65
C SER A 33 -33.19 -3.18 -7.81
N ARG A 34 -32.49 -2.98 -8.93
CA ARG A 34 -31.22 -3.68 -9.19
C ARG A 34 -30.08 -3.19 -8.30
N VAL A 35 -30.08 -1.90 -7.96
CA VAL A 35 -29.11 -1.33 -6.99
C VAL A 35 -29.35 -1.92 -5.60
N ARG A 36 -30.62 -2.11 -5.19
CA ARG A 36 -30.97 -2.73 -3.92
C ARG A 36 -30.50 -4.19 -3.84
N GLU A 37 -30.78 -4.99 -4.86
CA GLU A 37 -30.31 -6.37 -4.96
C GLU A 37 -28.79 -6.45 -4.83
N LEU A 38 -28.06 -5.59 -5.57
CA LEU A 38 -26.61 -5.54 -5.51
C LEU A 38 -26.11 -5.12 -4.11
N ALA A 39 -26.76 -4.16 -3.46
CA ALA A 39 -26.37 -3.76 -2.10
C ALA A 39 -26.63 -4.88 -1.08
N GLU A 40 -27.70 -5.65 -1.22
CA GLU A 40 -28.00 -6.82 -0.42
C GLU A 40 -26.95 -7.92 -0.63
N GLU A 41 -26.59 -8.24 -1.90
CA GLU A 41 -25.51 -9.18 -2.24
C GLU A 41 -24.18 -8.78 -1.58
N LEU A 42 -23.77 -7.53 -1.74
CA LEU A 42 -22.53 -7.01 -1.15
C LEU A 42 -22.56 -6.95 0.39
N SER A 43 -23.75 -6.75 0.97
CA SER A 43 -23.93 -6.79 2.43
C SER A 43 -23.78 -8.20 2.97
N ILE A 44 -24.32 -9.21 2.29
CA ILE A 44 -24.15 -10.64 2.64
C ILE A 44 -22.67 -11.04 2.54
N GLU A 45 -21.95 -10.52 1.54
CA GLU A 45 -20.51 -10.72 1.40
C GLU A 45 -19.67 -9.93 2.45
N GLY A 46 -20.31 -9.13 3.30
CA GLY A 46 -19.63 -8.31 4.31
C GLY A 46 -18.89 -7.09 3.77
N MET A 47 -19.09 -6.72 2.51
CA MET A 47 -18.38 -5.61 1.85
C MET A 47 -18.96 -4.22 2.15
N LEU A 48 -20.19 -4.15 2.63
CA LEU A 48 -20.86 -2.93 3.06
C LEU A 48 -21.89 -3.25 4.15
N ALA A 49 -22.36 -2.22 4.85
CA ALA A 49 -23.51 -2.35 5.72
C ALA A 49 -24.70 -1.58 5.13
N LEU A 50 -25.86 -2.24 5.08
CA LEU A 50 -27.11 -1.68 4.55
C LEU A 50 -28.11 -1.48 5.70
N GLY A 51 -28.63 -0.26 5.88
CA GLY A 51 -29.64 0.04 6.88
C GLY A 51 -30.53 1.21 6.44
N GLN A 52 -31.85 1.00 6.45
CA GLN A 52 -32.88 2.02 6.14
C GLN A 52 -32.62 2.81 4.84
N GLY A 53 -32.14 2.11 3.77
CA GLY A 53 -31.84 2.73 2.48
C GLY A 53 -30.50 3.47 2.39
N VAL A 54 -29.75 3.52 3.49
CA VAL A 54 -28.39 4.08 3.53
C VAL A 54 -27.36 2.96 3.53
N VAL A 55 -26.37 3.09 2.68
CA VAL A 55 -25.20 2.20 2.60
C VAL A 55 -24.05 2.84 3.35
N SER A 56 -23.33 2.06 4.14
CA SER A 56 -22.07 2.47 4.77
C SER A 56 -20.93 1.53 4.42
N VAL A 57 -19.75 2.11 4.17
CA VAL A 57 -18.52 1.40 3.79
C VAL A 57 -17.36 2.01 4.58
N ASP A 58 -16.68 1.22 5.38
CA ASP A 58 -15.47 1.63 6.10
C ASP A 58 -14.21 1.48 5.21
N ALA A 59 -13.07 1.96 5.70
CA ALA A 59 -11.82 1.98 4.95
C ALA A 59 -11.34 0.57 4.58
N GLU A 60 -11.49 -0.43 5.47
CA GLU A 60 -11.11 -1.82 5.19
C GLU A 60 -11.93 -2.40 4.05
N LYS A 61 -13.25 -2.21 4.09
CA LYS A 61 -14.17 -2.67 3.04
C LYS A 61 -13.94 -1.97 1.72
N ARG A 62 -13.54 -0.69 1.75
CA ARG A 62 -13.15 0.04 0.53
C ARG A 62 -11.92 -0.58 -0.13
N VAL A 63 -10.90 -0.98 0.64
CA VAL A 63 -9.73 -1.72 0.12
C VAL A 63 -10.16 -3.04 -0.51
N GLN A 64 -11.03 -3.81 0.16
CA GLN A 64 -11.56 -5.07 -0.37
C GLN A 64 -12.36 -4.85 -1.67
N MET A 65 -13.20 -3.81 -1.74
CA MET A 65 -13.92 -3.44 -2.97
C MET A 65 -12.96 -3.05 -4.11
N ALA A 66 -11.91 -2.30 -3.81
CA ALA A 66 -10.92 -1.92 -4.80
C ALA A 66 -10.24 -3.16 -5.39
N LEU A 67 -9.75 -4.07 -4.55
CA LEU A 67 -9.14 -5.34 -4.98
C LEU A 67 -10.12 -6.21 -5.78
N LYS A 68 -11.38 -6.34 -5.33
CA LYS A 68 -12.41 -7.08 -6.05
C LYS A 68 -12.72 -6.45 -7.42
N SER A 69 -12.83 -5.12 -7.50
CA SER A 69 -13.09 -4.43 -8.76
C SER A 69 -11.95 -4.64 -9.77
N LEU A 70 -10.70 -4.64 -9.31
CA LEU A 70 -9.53 -4.92 -10.13
C LEU A 70 -9.51 -6.37 -10.63
N ALA A 71 -9.81 -7.33 -9.76
CA ALA A 71 -9.93 -8.75 -10.13
C ALA A 71 -11.01 -8.98 -11.19
N GLN A 72 -12.03 -8.13 -11.22
CA GLN A 72 -13.11 -8.14 -12.23
C GLN A 72 -12.77 -7.30 -13.48
N GLY A 73 -11.55 -6.79 -13.63
CA GLY A 73 -11.07 -6.07 -14.80
C GLY A 73 -11.40 -4.57 -14.81
N ALA A 74 -11.59 -3.93 -13.63
CA ALA A 74 -11.66 -2.47 -13.57
C ALA A 74 -10.35 -1.83 -14.00
N ASP A 75 -10.45 -0.62 -14.56
CA ASP A 75 -9.26 0.19 -14.88
C ASP A 75 -8.45 0.47 -13.60
N PRO A 76 -7.20 -0.02 -13.52
CA PRO A 76 -6.36 0.13 -12.34
C PRO A 76 -6.10 1.59 -11.97
N GLU A 77 -5.90 2.46 -12.97
CA GLU A 77 -5.65 3.88 -12.74
C GLU A 77 -6.87 4.56 -12.12
N LYS A 78 -8.06 4.24 -12.63
CA LYS A 78 -9.32 4.77 -12.10
C LYS A 78 -9.56 4.33 -10.66
N VAL A 79 -9.34 3.05 -10.35
CA VAL A 79 -9.50 2.53 -9.00
C VAL A 79 -8.50 3.18 -8.04
N CYS A 80 -7.22 3.22 -8.41
CA CYS A 80 -6.17 3.80 -7.58
C CYS A 80 -6.42 5.27 -7.23
N ARG A 81 -6.97 6.08 -8.16
CA ARG A 81 -7.32 7.49 -7.92
C ARG A 81 -8.44 7.69 -6.89
N LEU A 82 -9.21 6.64 -6.60
CA LEU A 82 -10.30 6.65 -5.61
C LEU A 82 -9.84 6.22 -4.22
N LEU A 83 -8.61 5.70 -4.08
CA LEU A 83 -8.04 5.30 -2.80
C LEU A 83 -7.54 6.52 -2.03
N SER A 84 -7.76 6.52 -0.72
CA SER A 84 -7.12 7.43 0.22
C SER A 84 -5.68 7.02 0.50
N TRP A 85 -4.92 7.92 1.17
CA TRP A 85 -3.56 7.61 1.62
C TRP A 85 -3.51 6.39 2.55
N GLN A 86 -4.41 6.34 3.52
CA GLN A 86 -4.49 5.24 4.50
C GLN A 86 -4.79 3.89 3.84
N GLU A 87 -5.72 3.88 2.85
CA GLU A 87 -6.04 2.67 2.08
C GLU A 87 -4.86 2.20 1.23
N PHE A 88 -4.08 3.13 0.72
CA PHE A 88 -2.87 2.84 -0.03
C PHE A 88 -1.79 2.17 0.85
N GLU A 89 -1.59 2.66 2.07
CA GLU A 89 -0.71 2.02 3.04
C GLU A 89 -1.24 0.65 3.49
N GLU A 90 -2.56 0.50 3.63
CA GLU A 90 -3.19 -0.78 3.99
C GLU A 90 -2.97 -1.85 2.92
N ILE A 91 -3.08 -1.51 1.63
CA ILE A 91 -2.74 -2.43 0.54
C ILE A 91 -1.26 -2.83 0.61
N SER A 92 -0.39 -1.90 1.01
CA SER A 92 1.04 -2.19 1.17
C SER A 92 1.30 -3.15 2.33
N VAL A 93 0.62 -2.99 3.46
CA VAL A 93 0.65 -3.92 4.60
C VAL A 93 0.16 -5.30 4.18
N ASN A 94 -1.03 -5.39 3.59
CA ASN A 94 -1.63 -6.65 3.14
C ASN A 94 -0.70 -7.39 2.15
N SER A 95 -0.01 -6.65 1.27
CA SER A 95 0.94 -7.22 0.32
C SER A 95 2.17 -7.80 1.03
N LEU A 96 2.69 -7.12 2.06
CA LEU A 96 3.80 -7.62 2.87
C LEU A 96 3.41 -8.88 3.65
N GLU A 97 2.26 -8.88 4.32
CA GLU A 97 1.77 -10.00 5.11
C GLU A 97 1.48 -11.24 4.25
N ALA A 98 0.89 -11.05 3.06
CA ALA A 98 0.68 -12.12 2.09
C ALA A 98 2.00 -12.77 1.65
N ASN A 99 3.12 -12.04 1.71
CA ASN A 99 4.48 -12.54 1.42
C ASN A 99 5.28 -12.89 2.69
N ARG A 100 4.61 -13.16 3.81
CA ARG A 100 5.19 -13.62 5.08
C ARG A 100 6.14 -12.63 5.75
N PHE A 101 5.96 -11.33 5.51
CA PHE A 101 6.60 -10.29 6.28
C PHE A 101 5.69 -9.89 7.46
N SER A 102 6.28 -9.63 8.63
CA SER A 102 5.59 -8.93 9.71
C SER A 102 5.59 -7.44 9.38
N ALA A 103 4.41 -6.85 9.20
CA ALA A 103 4.29 -5.45 8.77
C ALA A 103 4.05 -4.50 9.95
N VAL A 104 4.71 -3.33 9.92
CA VAL A 104 4.55 -2.25 10.91
C VAL A 104 4.32 -0.95 10.16
N LYS A 105 3.22 -0.24 10.47
CA LYS A 105 2.91 1.09 9.92
C LYS A 105 3.49 2.21 10.80
N HIS A 106 3.79 3.35 10.16
CA HIS A 106 4.19 4.59 10.82
C HIS A 106 5.31 4.40 11.83
N PHE A 107 6.37 3.70 11.40
CA PHE A 107 7.48 3.45 12.30
C PHE A 107 8.31 4.69 12.53
N VAL A 108 8.12 5.29 13.71
CA VAL A 108 8.82 6.51 14.15
C VAL A 108 10.03 6.14 15.00
N PHE A 109 11.18 6.75 14.68
CA PHE A 109 12.42 6.61 15.41
C PHE A 109 13.22 7.92 15.42
N LYS A 110 14.25 7.99 16.25
CA LYS A 110 15.17 9.14 16.32
C LYS A 110 16.55 8.69 15.86
N ALA A 111 17.13 9.43 14.91
CA ALA A 111 18.51 9.30 14.50
C ALA A 111 19.10 10.71 14.34
N ASP A 112 20.34 10.91 14.78
CA ASP A 112 21.05 12.20 14.72
C ASP A 112 20.22 13.36 15.32
N ASN A 113 19.56 13.11 16.44
CA ASN A 113 18.63 14.02 17.11
C ASN A 113 17.42 14.49 16.28
N ARG A 114 17.14 13.83 15.15
CA ARG A 114 15.98 14.12 14.29
C ARG A 114 14.96 12.99 14.38
N ARG A 115 13.68 13.38 14.41
CA ARG A 115 12.58 12.43 14.25
C ARG A 115 12.52 12.00 12.79
N ARG A 116 12.48 10.70 12.56
CA ARG A 116 12.31 10.07 11.24
C ARG A 116 11.13 9.13 11.28
N GLU A 117 10.52 8.91 10.14
CA GLU A 117 9.39 8.00 9.98
C GLU A 117 9.55 7.21 8.68
N ILE A 118 9.20 5.94 8.73
CA ILE A 118 9.02 5.08 7.56
C ILE A 118 7.56 4.66 7.55
N ASP A 119 6.88 4.83 6.41
CA ASP A 119 5.44 4.67 6.30
C ASP A 119 5.03 3.22 6.60
N VAL A 120 5.69 2.24 5.94
CA VAL A 120 5.47 0.82 6.19
C VAL A 120 6.79 0.06 6.18
N ILE A 121 7.01 -0.79 7.18
CA ILE A 121 8.16 -1.70 7.26
C ILE A 121 7.66 -3.14 7.26
N GLY A 122 8.20 -3.96 6.37
CA GLY A 122 8.02 -5.41 6.38
C GLY A 122 9.27 -6.10 6.89
N VAL A 123 9.16 -6.85 7.98
CA VAL A 123 10.26 -7.64 8.56
C VAL A 123 10.08 -9.10 8.19
N GLY A 124 10.96 -9.61 7.35
CA GLY A 124 11.04 -11.01 6.98
C GLY A 124 12.26 -11.69 7.61
N ARG A 125 12.54 -12.94 7.22
CA ARG A 125 13.63 -13.73 7.80
C ARG A 125 15.02 -13.10 7.59
N MET A 126 15.29 -12.61 6.38
CA MET A 126 16.58 -12.01 6.01
C MET A 126 16.42 -10.61 5.41
N LEU A 127 15.20 -10.21 5.09
CA LEU A 127 14.89 -8.94 4.43
C LEU A 127 14.09 -8.04 5.35
N VAL A 128 14.43 -6.77 5.37
CA VAL A 128 13.66 -5.70 5.97
C VAL A 128 13.30 -4.71 4.86
N ILE A 129 12.06 -4.77 4.40
CA ILE A 129 11.56 -3.92 3.32
C ILE A 129 11.03 -2.62 3.92
N CYS A 130 11.59 -1.50 3.52
CA CYS A 130 11.21 -0.17 4.02
C CYS A 130 10.50 0.60 2.91
N LEU A 131 9.19 0.71 3.01
CA LEU A 131 8.34 1.35 2.00
C LEU A 131 8.10 2.83 2.35
N ASP A 132 8.30 3.70 1.36
CA ASP A 132 7.87 5.09 1.34
C ASP A 132 6.68 5.18 0.37
N CYS A 133 5.47 5.42 0.89
CA CYS A 133 4.24 5.41 0.12
C CYS A 133 4.00 6.79 -0.50
N LYS A 134 3.90 6.87 -1.83
CA LYS A 134 3.74 8.13 -2.57
C LYS A 134 2.48 8.12 -3.44
N HIS A 135 1.46 8.83 -3.00
CA HIS A 135 0.20 8.99 -3.72
C HIS A 135 0.37 9.95 -4.92
N TRP A 136 1.32 9.63 -5.81
CA TRP A 136 1.53 10.44 -7.01
C TRP A 136 0.47 10.14 -8.07
N THR A 137 -0.27 11.15 -8.45
CA THR A 137 -1.26 11.10 -9.55
C THR A 137 -0.61 11.27 -10.93
N ARG A 138 0.68 11.59 -10.97
CA ARG A 138 1.53 11.69 -12.17
C ARG A 138 2.84 11.00 -11.88
N GLY A 139 3.44 10.40 -12.91
CA GLY A 139 4.73 9.71 -12.77
C GLY A 139 5.83 10.66 -12.29
N VAL A 140 6.70 10.14 -11.42
CA VAL A 140 7.88 10.86 -10.92
C VAL A 140 9.04 10.72 -11.90
N ARG A 141 9.72 11.83 -12.19
CA ARG A 141 10.89 11.88 -13.08
C ARG A 141 11.91 12.89 -12.59
N GLY A 142 13.16 12.73 -13.03
CA GLY A 142 14.24 13.69 -12.82
C GLY A 142 14.54 13.99 -11.35
N ALA A 143 14.97 15.20 -11.08
CA ALA A 143 15.43 15.65 -9.75
C ALA A 143 14.46 15.41 -8.60
N VAL A 144 13.14 15.45 -8.85
CA VAL A 144 12.13 15.16 -7.82
C VAL A 144 12.21 13.69 -7.40
N GLY A 145 12.32 12.78 -8.35
CA GLY A 145 12.46 11.35 -8.09
C GLY A 145 13.75 11.03 -7.35
N GLU A 146 14.88 11.58 -7.81
CA GLU A 146 16.18 11.41 -7.17
C GLU A 146 16.16 11.91 -5.72
N GLY A 147 15.57 13.09 -5.46
CA GLY A 147 15.46 13.62 -4.11
C GLY A 147 14.59 12.75 -3.18
N VAL A 148 13.57 12.06 -3.71
CA VAL A 148 12.76 11.13 -2.90
C VAL A 148 13.54 9.84 -2.63
N ALA A 149 14.19 9.26 -3.62
CA ALA A 149 15.00 8.06 -3.46
C ALA A 149 16.14 8.29 -2.47
N THR A 150 16.86 9.42 -2.58
CA THR A 150 17.94 9.80 -1.67
C THR A 150 17.44 9.90 -0.21
N ARG A 151 16.31 10.59 0.01
CA ARG A 151 15.73 10.69 1.37
C ARG A 151 15.31 9.34 1.92
N GLN A 152 14.80 8.43 1.09
CA GLN A 152 14.44 7.09 1.53
C GLN A 152 15.66 6.26 1.87
N ILE A 153 16.73 6.32 1.07
CA ILE A 153 18.02 5.71 1.38
C ILE A 153 18.54 6.21 2.74
N GLU A 154 18.58 7.53 2.97
CA GLU A 154 19.05 8.12 4.22
C GLU A 154 18.23 7.67 5.45
N ARG A 155 16.89 7.55 5.31
CA ARG A 155 16.04 7.05 6.38
C ARG A 155 16.37 5.60 6.71
N VAL A 156 16.53 4.76 5.69
CA VAL A 156 16.82 3.34 5.85
C VAL A 156 18.24 3.13 6.39
N GLN A 157 19.23 3.92 5.97
CA GLN A 157 20.57 3.92 6.55
C GLN A 157 20.54 4.25 8.04
N SER A 158 19.78 5.29 8.41
CA SER A 158 19.62 5.68 9.81
C SER A 158 18.93 4.61 10.64
N LEU A 159 17.90 3.94 10.09
CA LEU A 159 17.22 2.82 10.75
C LEU A 159 18.15 1.61 10.93
N ALA A 160 18.89 1.26 9.89
CA ALA A 160 19.83 0.13 9.90
C ALA A 160 20.98 0.33 10.91
N ALA A 161 21.38 1.57 11.17
CA ALA A 161 22.41 1.91 12.15
C ALA A 161 21.89 1.96 13.60
N ASP A 162 20.58 2.13 13.83
CA ASP A 162 19.99 2.28 15.17
C ASP A 162 19.60 0.94 15.80
N GLU A 163 20.41 0.46 16.75
CA GLU A 163 20.19 -0.81 17.45
C GLU A 163 18.85 -0.84 18.21
N ARG A 164 18.41 0.30 18.78
CA ARG A 164 17.15 0.38 19.51
C ARG A 164 15.97 0.16 18.55
N SER A 165 15.99 0.74 17.39
CA SER A 165 14.95 0.56 16.38
C SER A 165 14.92 -0.86 15.84
N LYS A 166 16.08 -1.47 15.59
CA LYS A 166 16.17 -2.88 15.20
C LYS A 166 15.57 -3.81 16.25
N SER A 167 15.89 -3.59 17.52
CA SER A 167 15.30 -4.36 18.63
C SER A 167 13.77 -4.20 18.69
N ARG A 168 13.24 -3.00 18.50
CA ARG A 168 11.77 -2.74 18.42
C ARG A 168 11.11 -3.47 17.27
N LEU A 169 11.82 -3.71 16.18
CA LEU A 169 11.35 -4.49 15.02
C LEU A 169 11.56 -6.00 15.19
N GLY A 170 12.06 -6.45 16.34
CA GLY A 170 12.34 -7.87 16.60
C GLY A 170 13.55 -8.41 15.82
N ILE A 171 14.41 -7.54 15.29
CA ILE A 171 15.60 -7.93 14.53
C ILE A 171 16.71 -8.26 15.54
N SER A 172 17.10 -9.54 15.57
CA SER A 172 18.18 -10.00 16.45
C SER A 172 19.53 -9.46 16.01
N SER A 173 20.36 -9.06 16.98
CA SER A 173 21.75 -8.64 16.74
C SER A 173 22.66 -9.77 16.22
N SER A 174 22.24 -11.04 16.32
CA SER A 174 22.99 -12.20 15.81
C SER A 174 22.63 -12.58 14.37
N THR A 175 21.59 -11.98 13.78
CA THR A 175 21.11 -12.33 12.44
C THR A 175 21.62 -11.32 11.41
N THR A 176 22.13 -11.82 10.29
CA THR A 176 22.42 -10.96 9.13
C THR A 176 21.12 -10.66 8.39
N VAL A 177 20.82 -9.38 8.19
CA VAL A 177 19.64 -8.92 7.47
C VAL A 177 20.01 -7.87 6.40
N TYR A 178 19.20 -7.79 5.36
CA TYR A 178 19.32 -6.82 4.30
C TYR A 178 18.15 -5.82 4.38
N PHE A 179 18.47 -4.56 4.59
CA PHE A 179 17.48 -3.49 4.51
C PHE A 179 17.35 -3.02 3.07
N VAL A 180 16.13 -3.01 2.56
CA VAL A 180 15.78 -2.64 1.19
C VAL A 180 14.86 -1.44 1.21
N PRO A 181 15.33 -0.24 0.84
CA PRO A 181 14.43 0.89 0.60
C PRO A 181 13.62 0.64 -0.66
N ALA A 182 12.34 0.94 -0.62
CA ALA A 182 11.48 0.93 -1.80
C ALA A 182 10.49 2.08 -1.74
N ILE A 183 10.03 2.54 -2.90
CA ILE A 183 9.01 3.56 -3.03
C ILE A 183 7.79 2.89 -3.65
N VAL A 184 6.65 3.00 -2.99
CA VAL A 184 5.37 2.52 -3.54
C VAL A 184 4.65 3.68 -4.20
N SER A 185 4.35 3.56 -5.49
CA SER A 185 3.65 4.57 -6.28
C SER A 185 2.21 4.17 -6.53
N LEU A 186 1.33 5.16 -6.75
CA LEU A 186 -0.07 4.91 -7.07
C LEU A 186 -0.21 4.28 -8.46
N LEU A 187 0.52 4.82 -9.44
CA LEU A 187 0.39 4.47 -10.84
C LEU A 187 1.65 3.78 -11.39
N ASP A 188 1.46 2.98 -12.43
CA ASP A 188 2.53 2.34 -13.20
C ASP A 188 3.06 3.31 -14.29
N SER A 189 3.47 4.50 -13.85
CA SER A 189 3.98 5.54 -14.74
C SER A 189 5.30 6.10 -14.21
N GLY A 190 6.37 5.91 -14.95
CA GLY A 190 7.70 6.41 -14.56
C GLY A 190 8.79 5.34 -14.62
N PRO A 191 10.00 5.67 -14.13
CA PRO A 191 11.09 4.73 -14.04
C PRO A 191 10.79 3.63 -13.01
N LYS A 192 11.28 2.43 -13.28
CA LYS A 192 11.16 1.30 -12.33
C LYS A 192 12.15 1.39 -11.17
N PHE A 193 13.24 2.11 -11.38
CA PHE A 193 14.31 2.31 -10.39
C PHE A 193 14.83 3.74 -10.46
N ILE A 194 15.17 4.29 -9.32
CA ILE A 194 15.93 5.54 -9.18
C ILE A 194 17.00 5.31 -8.11
N LEU A 195 18.27 5.48 -8.45
CA LEU A 195 19.40 5.19 -7.56
C LEU A 195 19.33 3.75 -6.99
N GLU A 196 18.98 2.78 -7.84
CA GLU A 196 18.77 1.37 -7.48
C GLU A 196 17.64 1.12 -6.45
N VAL A 197 16.89 2.17 -6.05
CA VAL A 197 15.69 2.07 -5.23
C VAL A 197 14.52 1.71 -6.15
N PRO A 198 13.82 0.59 -5.92
CA PRO A 198 12.67 0.20 -6.74
C PRO A 198 11.49 1.15 -6.50
N ILE A 199 10.84 1.53 -7.61
CA ILE A 199 9.58 2.26 -7.61
C ILE A 199 8.50 1.28 -8.06
N VAL A 200 7.70 0.84 -7.12
CA VAL A 200 6.74 -0.25 -7.32
C VAL A 200 5.32 0.30 -7.32
N PRO A 201 4.57 0.16 -8.41
CA PRO A 201 3.14 0.45 -8.38
C PRO A 201 2.43 -0.41 -7.32
N VAL A 202 1.53 0.17 -6.53
CA VAL A 202 0.87 -0.53 -5.40
C VAL A 202 0.22 -1.84 -5.82
N LEU A 203 -0.38 -1.88 -7.02
CA LEU A 203 -1.02 -3.10 -7.55
C LEU A 203 -0.02 -4.17 -7.99
N LYS A 204 1.24 -3.83 -8.17
CA LYS A 204 2.34 -4.76 -8.49
C LYS A 204 3.18 -5.13 -7.28
N LEU A 205 2.89 -4.54 -6.11
CA LEU A 205 3.69 -4.73 -4.90
C LEU A 205 3.72 -6.21 -4.47
N ASN A 206 2.58 -6.89 -4.50
CA ASN A 206 2.52 -8.31 -4.15
C ASN A 206 3.41 -9.18 -5.07
N SER A 207 3.37 -8.95 -6.38
CA SER A 207 4.21 -9.66 -7.35
C SER A 207 5.69 -9.32 -7.18
N PHE A 208 6.02 -8.06 -6.88
CA PHE A 208 7.38 -7.64 -6.58
C PHE A 208 7.93 -8.35 -5.35
N LEU A 209 7.17 -8.38 -4.25
CA LEU A 209 7.58 -9.01 -3.00
C LEU A 209 7.76 -10.53 -3.13
N SER A 210 6.89 -11.20 -3.90
CA SER A 210 7.01 -12.65 -4.15
C SER A 210 8.23 -13.04 -4.97
N SER A 211 8.84 -12.10 -5.70
CA SER A 211 9.98 -12.33 -6.57
C SER A 211 11.24 -11.56 -6.20
N ILE A 212 11.28 -10.92 -5.01
CA ILE A 212 12.37 -10.00 -4.64
C ILE A 212 13.73 -10.68 -4.44
N ASP A 213 13.77 -11.92 -3.94
CA ASP A 213 15.01 -12.62 -3.56
C ASP A 213 16.05 -12.70 -4.68
N PRO A 214 15.71 -13.06 -5.94
CA PRO A 214 16.68 -13.09 -7.03
C PRO A 214 17.19 -11.72 -7.46
N PHE A 215 16.49 -10.64 -7.13
CA PHE A 215 16.79 -9.28 -7.59
C PHE A 215 17.58 -8.45 -6.58
N ILE A 216 17.87 -8.98 -5.39
CA ILE A 216 18.54 -8.23 -4.31
C ILE A 216 19.88 -7.65 -4.78
N GLU A 217 20.65 -8.35 -5.62
CA GLU A 217 21.94 -7.90 -6.12
C GLU A 217 21.84 -6.66 -7.03
N GLY A 218 20.70 -6.45 -7.67
CA GLY A 218 20.42 -5.28 -8.51
C GLY A 218 19.73 -4.12 -7.80
N LEU A 219 19.48 -4.25 -6.48
CA LEU A 219 18.82 -3.24 -5.68
C LEU A 219 19.80 -2.56 -4.74
N PHE A 220 19.51 -1.29 -4.42
CA PHE A 220 20.17 -0.67 -3.28
C PHE A 220 19.80 -1.45 -2.01
N THR A 221 20.80 -2.00 -1.35
CA THR A 221 20.62 -2.77 -0.12
C THR A 221 21.68 -2.40 0.92
N LEU A 222 21.28 -2.44 2.19
CA LEU A 222 22.19 -2.28 3.32
C LEU A 222 22.30 -3.59 4.08
N LYS A 223 23.43 -4.25 3.94
CA LYS A 223 23.73 -5.48 4.70
C LYS A 223 24.18 -5.13 6.11
N VAL A 224 23.37 -5.50 7.08
CA VAL A 224 23.71 -5.42 8.49
C VAL A 224 24.11 -6.83 8.95
N LYS A 225 25.39 -7.01 9.29
CA LYS A 225 25.89 -8.29 9.79
C LYS A 225 25.47 -8.46 11.24
N GLY A 226 24.94 -9.63 11.59
CA GLY A 226 24.78 -10.04 12.98
C GLY A 226 26.14 -10.07 13.69
N ARG A 227 26.16 -9.70 14.95
CA ARG A 227 27.36 -9.90 15.78
C ARG A 227 27.53 -11.41 16.02
N VAL A 228 28.64 -11.98 15.59
CA VAL A 228 29.06 -13.30 16.01
C VAL A 228 29.49 -13.16 17.48
N GLN A 229 28.79 -13.84 18.39
CA GLN A 229 29.21 -13.95 19.78
C GLN A 229 30.42 -14.86 19.87
#